data_572c33ef05337c08a9279c07d452eec7
#
_entry.id   572c33ef05337c08a9279c07d452eec7
#
_cell.length_a   1.000
_cell.length_b   1.000
_cell.length_c   1.000
_cell.angle_alpha   90.00
_cell.angle_beta   90.00
_cell.angle_gamma   90.00
#
_symmetry.space_group_name_H-M   'P 1'
#
loop_
_entity.id
_entity.type
_entity.pdbx_description
1 polymer ?
#
loop_
_entity_poly.entity_id
_entity_poly.type
_entity_poly.pdbx_seq_one_letter_code
_entity_poly.pdbx_strand_id
1 'polypeptide(L)'
;PRYERPKQIRNEIQRGIKKSQIIEISNRQEAIAKAINNLNTGNVLIVAGRGHEKFQQIRDRQVSLSDRKIILSSIKKKNLKLSKNIKLNILNEKFDRNILSSKSVINKASINSKSVKKNDIFFAIKGKKNDGNKFVKQAIRKKASITIVNKIQKKLPANKQASSINPLGLLTETAKIFRKNISTKIIAITGSCGKTSLKELLGSTLSKVSKTTISPKSYNNK
;
A
#
# COMPACT_ATOMS: atom_id res chain seq x y z
N PRO A 1 -21.83 -29.59 -6.27
CA PRO A 1 -22.70 -30.77 -6.11
C PRO A 1 -23.31 -30.76 -4.70
N ARG A 2 -24.62 -30.95 -4.61
CA ARG A 2 -25.35 -30.80 -3.34
C ARG A 2 -25.09 -31.97 -2.40
N TYR A 3 -24.91 -33.17 -2.94
CA TYR A 3 -24.80 -34.41 -2.18
C TYR A 3 -23.56 -35.27 -2.55
N GLU A 4 -22.79 -34.88 -3.55
CA GLU A 4 -21.59 -35.57 -3.97
C GLU A 4 -20.39 -35.27 -3.06
N ARG A 5 -19.46 -36.19 -2.97
CA ARG A 5 -18.23 -36.02 -2.19
C ARG A 5 -17.25 -35.12 -2.95
N PRO A 6 -16.98 -33.90 -2.49
CA PRO A 6 -16.16 -32.95 -3.27
C PRO A 6 -14.75 -33.46 -3.57
N LYS A 7 -14.18 -34.30 -2.70
CA LYS A 7 -12.85 -34.90 -2.89
C LYS A 7 -12.84 -35.88 -4.06
N GLN A 8 -13.89 -36.64 -4.25
CA GLN A 8 -14.00 -37.62 -5.35
C GLN A 8 -14.01 -36.91 -6.70
N ILE A 9 -14.81 -35.85 -6.86
CA ILE A 9 -14.89 -35.05 -8.09
C ILE A 9 -13.52 -34.44 -8.42
N ARG A 10 -12.83 -33.86 -7.43
CA ARG A 10 -11.51 -33.29 -7.64
C ARG A 10 -10.49 -34.34 -8.09
N ASN A 11 -10.52 -35.53 -7.50
CA ASN A 11 -9.65 -36.64 -7.91
C ASN A 11 -9.91 -37.10 -9.37
N GLU A 12 -11.16 -37.14 -9.78
CA GLU A 12 -11.54 -37.49 -11.16
C GLU A 12 -11.04 -36.42 -12.15
N ILE A 13 -11.20 -35.14 -11.85
CA ILE A 13 -10.66 -34.02 -12.65
C ILE A 13 -9.12 -34.15 -12.76
N GLN A 14 -8.45 -34.45 -11.66
CA GLN A 14 -6.99 -34.55 -11.65
C GLN A 14 -6.44 -35.68 -12.53
N ARG A 15 -7.20 -36.78 -12.71
CA ARG A 15 -6.77 -37.89 -13.59
C ARG A 15 -6.58 -37.49 -15.04
N GLY A 16 -7.31 -36.46 -15.50
CA GLY A 16 -7.21 -35.95 -16.86
C GLY A 16 -6.11 -34.89 -17.10
N ILE A 17 -5.38 -34.47 -16.03
CA ILE A 17 -4.41 -33.39 -16.11
C ILE A 17 -3.01 -33.86 -15.71
N LYS A 18 -1.96 -33.40 -16.37
CA LYS A 18 -0.57 -33.71 -15.98
C LYS A 18 -0.27 -33.20 -14.57
N LYS A 19 0.14 -34.08 -13.66
CA LYS A 19 0.33 -33.80 -12.22
C LYS A 19 1.26 -32.61 -11.91
N SER A 20 2.27 -32.37 -12.74
CA SER A 20 3.22 -31.26 -12.58
C SER A 20 2.62 -29.85 -12.70
N GLN A 21 1.37 -29.76 -13.18
CA GLN A 21 0.70 -28.47 -13.43
C GLN A 21 -0.48 -28.19 -12.48
N ILE A 22 -0.68 -29.05 -11.49
CA ILE A 22 -1.84 -28.95 -10.60
C ILE A 22 -1.43 -28.58 -9.19
N ILE A 23 -2.11 -27.57 -8.63
CA ILE A 23 -2.12 -27.29 -7.21
C ILE A 23 -3.55 -27.47 -6.70
N GLU A 24 -3.81 -28.54 -5.97
CA GLU A 24 -5.13 -28.81 -5.37
C GLU A 24 -5.28 -28.05 -4.07
N ILE A 25 -6.37 -27.26 -3.97
CA ILE A 25 -6.77 -26.54 -2.76
C ILE A 25 -8.27 -26.70 -2.61
N SER A 26 -8.69 -27.38 -1.57
CA SER A 26 -10.11 -27.73 -1.34
C SER A 26 -11.00 -26.54 -1.03
N ASN A 27 -10.45 -25.49 -0.43
CA ASN A 27 -11.17 -24.26 -0.15
C ASN A 27 -11.06 -23.27 -1.32
N ARG A 28 -12.20 -22.92 -1.96
CA ARG A 28 -12.22 -22.03 -3.13
C ARG A 28 -11.68 -20.63 -2.83
N GLN A 29 -11.97 -20.07 -1.66
CA GLN A 29 -11.47 -18.76 -1.27
C GLN A 29 -9.96 -18.75 -1.13
N GLU A 30 -9.40 -19.80 -0.51
CA GLU A 30 -7.95 -19.98 -0.38
C GLU A 30 -7.27 -20.20 -1.74
N ALA A 31 -7.90 -21.02 -2.61
CA ALA A 31 -7.41 -21.26 -3.96
C ALA A 31 -7.27 -19.97 -4.76
N ILE A 32 -8.32 -19.14 -4.79
CA ILE A 32 -8.33 -17.85 -5.46
C ILE A 32 -7.27 -16.91 -4.85
N ALA A 33 -7.19 -16.83 -3.54
CA ALA A 33 -6.23 -15.97 -2.85
C ALA A 33 -4.78 -16.38 -3.13
N LYS A 34 -4.47 -17.68 -3.11
CA LYS A 34 -3.14 -18.22 -3.45
C LYS A 34 -2.78 -17.97 -4.90
N ALA A 35 -3.71 -18.21 -5.82
CA ALA A 35 -3.50 -17.93 -7.25
C ALA A 35 -3.19 -16.45 -7.50
N ILE A 36 -3.95 -15.53 -6.89
CA ILE A 36 -3.71 -14.08 -6.99
C ILE A 36 -2.34 -13.70 -6.40
N ASN A 37 -1.95 -14.27 -5.26
CA ASN A 37 -0.65 -13.99 -4.67
C ASN A 37 0.52 -14.42 -5.55
N ASN A 38 0.37 -15.50 -6.30
CA ASN A 38 1.38 -16.06 -7.20
C ASN A 38 1.44 -15.36 -8.57
N LEU A 39 0.46 -14.51 -8.91
CA LEU A 39 0.49 -13.76 -10.18
C LEU A 39 1.67 -12.80 -10.23
N ASN A 40 2.40 -12.85 -11.34
CA ASN A 40 3.44 -11.89 -11.69
C ASN A 40 2.98 -10.98 -12.83
N THR A 41 3.78 -9.93 -13.12
CA THR A 41 3.54 -9.04 -14.25
C THR A 41 3.48 -9.87 -15.56
N GLY A 42 2.45 -9.64 -16.37
CA GLY A 42 2.22 -10.36 -17.62
C GLY A 42 1.40 -11.65 -17.48
N ASN A 43 1.16 -12.16 -16.26
CA ASN A 43 0.30 -13.32 -16.08
C ASN A 43 -1.18 -12.95 -16.07
N VAL A 44 -2.01 -13.86 -16.56
CA VAL A 44 -3.47 -13.79 -16.54
C VAL A 44 -4.02 -14.92 -15.68
N LEU A 45 -4.93 -14.61 -14.77
CA LEU A 45 -5.68 -15.59 -13.97
C LEU A 45 -7.12 -15.65 -14.45
N ILE A 46 -7.55 -16.83 -14.86
CA ILE A 46 -8.96 -17.12 -15.18
C ILE A 46 -9.57 -17.88 -14.00
N VAL A 47 -10.64 -17.31 -13.41
CA VAL A 47 -11.42 -17.97 -12.38
C VAL A 47 -12.75 -18.39 -13.00
N ALA A 48 -12.91 -19.69 -13.21
CA ALA A 48 -14.08 -20.27 -13.87
C ALA A 48 -14.98 -21.06 -12.89
N GLY A 49 -16.16 -21.41 -13.37
CA GLY A 49 -17.08 -22.34 -12.72
C GLY A 49 -18.30 -21.74 -12.05
N ARG A 50 -18.20 -20.55 -11.44
CA ARG A 50 -19.31 -19.97 -10.70
C ARG A 50 -19.85 -18.63 -11.24
N GLY A 51 -19.08 -17.94 -12.07
CA GLY A 51 -19.49 -16.73 -12.75
C GLY A 51 -20.07 -15.66 -11.78
N HIS A 52 -21.34 -15.35 -11.94
CA HIS A 52 -22.06 -14.32 -11.18
C HIS A 52 -22.72 -14.81 -9.89
N GLU A 53 -22.59 -16.08 -9.56
CA GLU A 53 -23.23 -16.66 -8.37
C GLU A 53 -22.71 -16.01 -7.08
N LYS A 54 -23.65 -15.64 -6.21
CA LYS A 54 -23.34 -15.00 -4.92
C LYS A 54 -23.42 -15.96 -3.74
N PHE A 55 -24.04 -17.13 -3.94
CA PHE A 55 -24.28 -18.12 -2.88
C PHE A 55 -23.92 -19.51 -3.37
N GLN A 56 -23.48 -20.36 -2.46
CA GLN A 56 -23.25 -21.77 -2.70
C GLN A 56 -24.21 -22.59 -1.84
N GLN A 57 -24.90 -23.53 -2.49
CA GLN A 57 -25.70 -24.53 -1.78
C GLN A 57 -24.78 -25.66 -1.34
N ILE A 58 -24.70 -25.90 -0.04
CA ILE A 58 -23.98 -27.03 0.55
C ILE A 58 -24.99 -27.79 1.40
N ARG A 59 -25.45 -28.94 0.90
CA ARG A 59 -26.59 -29.66 1.45
C ARG A 59 -27.79 -28.72 1.58
N ASP A 60 -28.38 -28.60 2.76
CA ASP A 60 -29.55 -27.76 3.05
C ASP A 60 -29.19 -26.32 3.45
N ARG A 61 -27.89 -25.95 3.39
CA ARG A 61 -27.42 -24.61 3.79
C ARG A 61 -26.97 -23.82 2.60
N GLN A 62 -27.38 -22.56 2.56
CA GLN A 62 -26.90 -21.59 1.59
C GLN A 62 -25.77 -20.74 2.20
N VAL A 63 -24.57 -20.84 1.62
CA VAL A 63 -23.37 -20.11 2.09
C VAL A 63 -23.09 -18.97 1.11
N SER A 64 -22.92 -17.76 1.64
CA SER A 64 -22.52 -16.62 0.81
C SER A 64 -21.08 -16.80 0.32
N LEU A 65 -20.91 -16.94 -0.99
CA LEU A 65 -19.60 -17.09 -1.62
C LEU A 65 -19.62 -16.41 -3.00
N SER A 66 -18.94 -15.30 -3.12
CA SER A 66 -18.81 -14.53 -4.36
C SER A 66 -17.37 -14.45 -4.79
N ASP A 67 -17.03 -15.07 -5.92
CA ASP A 67 -15.69 -15.05 -6.51
C ASP A 67 -15.23 -13.61 -6.72
N ARG A 68 -16.09 -12.73 -7.22
CA ARG A 68 -15.78 -11.30 -7.42
C ARG A 68 -15.33 -10.62 -6.13
N LYS A 69 -16.03 -10.84 -5.02
CA LYS A 69 -15.65 -10.25 -3.70
C LYS A 69 -14.32 -10.81 -3.22
N ILE A 70 -14.09 -12.11 -3.39
CA ILE A 70 -12.85 -12.78 -3.00
C ILE A 70 -11.69 -12.23 -3.84
N ILE A 71 -11.83 -12.15 -5.16
CA ILE A 71 -10.82 -11.61 -6.07
C ILE A 71 -10.45 -10.18 -5.67
N LEU A 72 -11.43 -9.28 -5.57
CA LEU A 72 -11.20 -7.88 -5.22
C LEU A 72 -10.51 -7.72 -3.86
N SER A 73 -10.94 -8.48 -2.85
CA SER A 73 -10.32 -8.44 -1.52
C SER A 73 -8.88 -8.97 -1.53
N SER A 74 -8.61 -10.02 -2.30
CA SER A 74 -7.28 -10.61 -2.44
C SER A 74 -6.32 -9.70 -3.20
N ILE A 75 -6.77 -9.06 -4.27
CA ILE A 75 -6.01 -8.03 -4.99
C ILE A 75 -5.69 -6.85 -4.08
N LYS A 76 -6.68 -6.37 -3.32
CA LYS A 76 -6.45 -5.28 -2.35
C LYS A 76 -5.40 -5.66 -1.30
N LYS A 77 -5.47 -6.87 -0.75
CA LYS A 77 -4.46 -7.39 0.22
C LYS A 77 -3.07 -7.48 -0.41
N LYS A 78 -2.96 -8.04 -1.63
CA LYS A 78 -1.69 -8.14 -2.36
C LYS A 78 -1.09 -6.77 -2.63
N ASN A 79 -1.87 -5.81 -3.13
CA ASN A 79 -1.41 -4.46 -3.43
C ASN A 79 -0.97 -3.71 -2.17
N LEU A 80 -1.67 -3.89 -1.03
CA LEU A 80 -1.25 -3.34 0.25
C LEU A 80 0.09 -3.92 0.72
N LYS A 81 0.30 -5.22 0.55
CA LYS A 81 1.57 -5.89 0.91
C LYS A 81 2.72 -5.41 0.02
N LEU A 82 2.51 -5.33 -1.30
CA LEU A 82 3.50 -4.81 -2.25
C LEU A 82 3.86 -3.36 -1.96
N SER A 83 2.86 -2.50 -1.76
CA SER A 83 3.07 -1.09 -1.42
C SER A 83 3.85 -0.94 -0.11
N LYS A 84 3.59 -1.78 0.89
CA LYS A 84 4.34 -1.78 2.16
C LYS A 84 5.79 -2.19 1.96
N ASN A 85 6.04 -3.26 1.21
CA ASN A 85 7.40 -3.76 0.96
C ASN A 85 8.23 -2.75 0.17
N ILE A 86 7.64 -2.12 -0.85
CA ILE A 86 8.31 -1.04 -1.60
C ILE A 86 8.70 0.10 -0.67
N LYS A 87 7.81 0.52 0.23
CA LYS A 87 8.11 1.59 1.19
C LYS A 87 9.27 1.26 2.12
N LEU A 88 9.28 0.05 2.65
CA LEU A 88 10.34 -0.41 3.56
C LEU A 88 11.69 -0.53 2.84
N ASN A 89 11.71 -1.14 1.67
CA ASN A 89 12.94 -1.31 0.89
C ASN A 89 13.56 0.04 0.53
N ILE A 90 12.77 0.97 -0.04
CA ILE A 90 13.22 2.31 -0.39
C ILE A 90 13.86 3.05 0.80
N LEU A 91 13.26 2.90 1.99
CA LEU A 91 13.78 3.57 3.18
C LEU A 91 15.03 2.87 3.72
N ASN A 92 15.05 1.53 3.74
CA ASN A 92 16.21 0.79 4.23
C ASN A 92 17.45 0.96 3.32
N GLU A 93 17.26 1.06 2.00
CA GLU A 93 18.35 1.33 1.05
C GLU A 93 19.03 2.70 1.27
N LYS A 94 18.30 3.65 1.85
CA LYS A 94 18.80 5.01 2.11
C LYS A 94 19.39 5.21 3.50
N PHE A 95 19.30 4.22 4.35
CA PHE A 95 19.88 4.24 5.69
C PHE A 95 20.90 3.11 5.81
N ASP A 96 22.07 3.40 6.35
CA ASP A 96 23.16 2.44 6.61
C ASP A 96 22.78 1.31 7.59
N ARG A 97 21.56 1.28 8.06
CA ARG A 97 21.02 0.29 8.99
C ARG A 97 19.59 -0.07 8.59
N ASN A 98 19.23 -1.34 8.78
CA ASN A 98 17.85 -1.82 8.70
C ASN A 98 17.02 -1.26 9.88
N ILE A 99 16.70 0.02 9.80
CA ILE A 99 15.99 0.77 10.86
C ILE A 99 14.55 0.31 10.99
N LEU A 100 13.97 -0.16 9.89
CA LEU A 100 12.61 -0.63 9.84
C LEU A 100 12.59 -2.15 9.68
N SER A 101 12.12 -2.85 10.69
CA SER A 101 11.92 -4.31 10.59
C SER A 101 10.85 -4.65 9.53
N SER A 102 10.88 -5.87 9.02
CA SER A 102 9.86 -6.38 8.09
C SER A 102 8.42 -6.30 8.67
N LYS A 103 8.29 -6.25 10.00
CA LYS A 103 7.02 -6.08 10.73
C LYS A 103 6.58 -4.61 10.85
N SER A 104 7.43 -3.64 10.52
CA SER A 104 7.10 -2.22 10.64
C SER A 104 5.99 -1.84 9.67
N VAL A 105 4.99 -1.12 10.16
CA VAL A 105 3.91 -0.56 9.34
C VAL A 105 4.20 0.91 9.11
N ILE A 106 4.19 1.33 7.84
CA ILE A 106 4.37 2.73 7.45
C ILE A 106 3.12 3.19 6.71
N ASN A 107 2.53 4.30 7.18
CA ASN A 107 1.34 4.86 6.54
C ASN A 107 1.74 5.96 5.55
N LYS A 108 2.30 7.07 6.03
CA LYS A 108 2.68 8.21 5.20
C LYS A 108 3.90 8.94 5.75
N ALA A 109 4.50 9.80 4.94
CA ALA A 109 5.47 10.79 5.38
C ALA A 109 4.77 12.07 5.88
N SER A 110 5.29 12.70 6.92
CA SER A 110 4.81 13.98 7.44
C SER A 110 5.99 14.86 7.83
N ILE A 111 5.86 16.16 7.51
CA ILE A 111 6.79 17.21 7.95
C ILE A 111 6.19 18.08 9.05
N ASN A 112 4.93 17.87 9.40
CA ASN A 112 4.22 18.61 10.44
C ASN A 112 3.91 17.67 11.60
N SER A 113 4.56 17.88 12.75
CA SER A 113 4.39 17.08 13.96
C SER A 113 2.95 17.08 14.52
N LYS A 114 2.18 18.15 14.26
CA LYS A 114 0.78 18.25 14.68
C LYS A 114 -0.12 17.26 13.90
N SER A 115 0.21 16.96 12.64
CA SER A 115 -0.57 16.07 11.76
C SER A 115 -0.09 14.61 11.75
N VAL A 116 1.01 14.30 12.45
CA VAL A 116 1.53 12.92 12.58
C VAL A 116 0.48 12.02 13.23
N LYS A 117 0.29 10.85 12.64
CA LYS A 117 -0.53 9.76 13.16
C LYS A 117 0.33 8.52 13.44
N LYS A 118 -0.25 7.53 14.12
CA LYS A 118 0.38 6.23 14.36
C LYS A 118 0.92 5.65 13.05
N ASN A 119 2.16 5.18 13.09
CA ASN A 119 2.88 4.57 11.96
C ASN A 119 3.24 5.53 10.80
N ASP A 120 3.15 6.84 10.99
CA ASP A 120 3.73 7.79 10.03
C ASP A 120 5.26 7.87 10.20
N ILE A 121 5.94 8.31 9.15
CA ILE A 121 7.34 8.76 9.23
C ILE A 121 7.34 10.27 9.36
N PHE A 122 8.03 10.78 10.36
CA PHE A 122 8.19 12.21 10.54
C PHE A 122 9.57 12.66 10.03
N PHE A 123 9.60 13.62 9.13
CA PHE A 123 10.83 14.27 8.66
C PHE A 123 11.01 15.60 9.38
N ALA A 124 12.05 15.69 10.22
CA ALA A 124 12.39 16.88 10.97
C ALA A 124 13.19 17.86 10.10
N ILE A 125 12.50 18.65 9.29
CA ILE A 125 13.11 19.59 8.35
C ILE A 125 13.42 20.89 9.08
N LYS A 126 14.66 21.38 8.93
CA LYS A 126 15.07 22.70 9.38
C LYS A 126 14.69 23.74 8.31
N GLY A 127 13.71 24.56 8.60
CA GLY A 127 13.27 25.68 7.76
C GLY A 127 13.86 27.01 8.24
N LYS A 128 13.58 28.10 7.49
CA LYS A 128 14.06 29.45 7.83
C LYS A 128 13.52 29.93 9.20
N LYS A 129 12.25 29.70 9.50
CA LYS A 129 11.58 30.18 10.73
C LYS A 129 11.47 29.11 11.81
N ASN A 130 11.39 27.84 11.45
CA ASN A 130 11.14 26.74 12.38
C ASN A 130 12.13 25.59 12.15
N ASP A 131 12.60 24.99 13.23
CA ASP A 131 13.41 23.78 13.22
C ASP A 131 12.55 22.57 13.62
N GLY A 132 12.32 21.67 12.65
CA GLY A 132 11.55 20.44 12.84
C GLY A 132 12.15 19.52 13.90
N ASN A 133 13.46 19.60 14.18
CA ASN A 133 14.12 18.80 15.20
C ASN A 133 13.56 19.06 16.62
N LYS A 134 13.05 20.26 16.88
CA LYS A 134 12.37 20.61 18.14
C LYS A 134 11.10 19.80 18.38
N PHE A 135 10.48 19.28 17.33
CA PHE A 135 9.17 18.59 17.38
C PHE A 135 9.28 17.06 17.34
N VAL A 136 10.49 16.50 17.35
CA VAL A 136 10.73 15.05 17.29
C VAL A 136 10.05 14.33 18.47
N LYS A 137 10.19 14.85 19.68
CA LYS A 137 9.51 14.32 20.88
C LYS A 137 8.00 14.23 20.70
N GLN A 138 7.39 15.25 20.09
CA GLN A 138 5.94 15.28 19.82
C GLN A 138 5.55 14.20 18.79
N ALA A 139 6.33 14.04 17.73
CA ALA A 139 6.07 13.01 16.73
C ALA A 139 6.18 11.59 17.30
N ILE A 140 7.17 11.33 18.16
CA ILE A 140 7.32 10.05 18.86
C ILE A 140 6.13 9.79 19.79
N ARG A 141 5.68 10.78 20.57
CA ARG A 141 4.49 10.66 21.43
C ARG A 141 3.24 10.31 20.63
N LYS A 142 3.11 10.81 19.40
CA LYS A 142 2.02 10.47 18.48
C LYS A 142 2.21 9.13 17.76
N LYS A 143 3.14 8.31 18.26
CA LYS A 143 3.41 6.96 17.75
C LYS A 143 3.88 6.94 16.29
N ALA A 144 4.70 7.94 15.89
CA ALA A 144 5.45 7.84 14.64
C ALA A 144 6.22 6.51 14.58
N SER A 145 6.29 5.91 13.40
CA SER A 145 7.08 4.69 13.19
C SER A 145 8.55 4.99 13.39
N ILE A 146 9.02 6.04 12.74
CA ILE A 146 10.38 6.57 12.84
C ILE A 146 10.38 8.08 12.60
N THR A 147 11.39 8.76 13.13
CA THR A 147 11.64 10.19 12.88
C THR A 147 13.00 10.36 12.21
N ILE A 148 13.03 11.10 11.12
CA ILE A 148 14.26 11.43 10.37
C ILE A 148 14.76 12.77 10.88
N VAL A 149 15.95 12.79 11.46
CA VAL A 149 16.52 13.94 12.16
C VAL A 149 17.90 14.32 11.61
N ASN A 150 18.33 15.56 11.80
CA ASN A 150 19.71 15.93 11.42
C ASN A 150 20.74 15.29 12.36
N LYS A 151 20.45 15.23 13.66
CA LYS A 151 21.29 14.57 14.67
C LYS A 151 20.42 13.79 15.65
N ILE A 152 20.86 12.58 16.00
CA ILE A 152 20.19 11.76 17.00
C ILE A 152 20.14 12.49 18.34
N GLN A 153 18.96 12.60 18.94
CA GLN A 153 18.74 13.22 20.23
C GLN A 153 18.87 12.18 21.34
N LYS A 154 19.95 12.24 22.14
CA LYS A 154 20.29 11.25 23.19
C LYS A 154 19.17 11.03 24.22
N LYS A 155 18.33 12.06 24.47
CA LYS A 155 17.20 12.01 25.43
C LYS A 155 15.95 11.30 24.86
N LEU A 156 15.96 10.86 23.61
CA LEU A 156 14.84 10.20 22.96
C LEU A 156 15.23 8.79 22.52
N PRO A 157 14.27 7.85 22.37
CA PRO A 157 14.57 6.47 21.97
C PRO A 157 15.31 6.40 20.64
N ALA A 158 16.49 5.81 20.64
CA ALA A 158 17.35 5.72 19.44
C ALA A 158 16.69 4.91 18.32
N ASN A 159 15.94 3.85 18.67
CA ASN A 159 15.20 3.01 17.71
C ASN A 159 14.00 3.71 17.04
N LYS A 160 13.70 4.95 17.44
CA LYS A 160 12.68 5.80 16.84
C LYS A 160 13.27 6.94 16.02
N GLN A 161 14.58 6.97 15.87
CA GLN A 161 15.28 8.04 15.17
C GLN A 161 16.23 7.47 14.11
N ALA A 162 16.32 8.15 12.98
CA ALA A 162 17.35 7.95 11.97
C ALA A 162 17.97 9.29 11.60
N SER A 163 19.29 9.35 11.54
CA SER A 163 19.98 10.57 11.15
C SER A 163 20.08 10.70 9.63
N SER A 164 19.97 11.92 9.15
CA SER A 164 20.22 12.30 7.77
C SER A 164 20.80 13.71 7.74
N ILE A 165 21.87 13.91 7.01
CA ILE A 165 22.49 15.24 6.81
C ILE A 165 21.47 16.19 6.20
N ASN A 166 20.63 15.69 5.30
CA ASN A 166 19.60 16.47 4.61
C ASN A 166 18.24 15.74 4.62
N PRO A 167 17.44 15.88 5.69
CA PRO A 167 16.10 15.25 5.74
C PRO A 167 15.15 15.65 4.61
N LEU A 168 15.23 16.90 4.11
CA LEU A 168 14.43 17.35 2.98
C LEU A 168 14.86 16.68 1.68
N GLY A 169 16.15 16.61 1.42
CA GLY A 169 16.71 15.88 0.27
C GLY A 169 16.30 14.41 0.30
N LEU A 170 16.42 13.75 1.44
CA LEU A 170 16.01 12.37 1.61
C LEU A 170 14.51 12.17 1.35
N LEU A 171 13.65 13.07 1.85
CA LEU A 171 12.21 13.05 1.56
C LEU A 171 11.94 13.16 0.06
N THR A 172 12.63 14.09 -0.62
CA THR A 172 12.49 14.34 -2.06
C THR A 172 12.93 13.13 -2.88
N GLU A 173 14.08 12.54 -2.56
CA GLU A 173 14.56 11.33 -3.23
C GLU A 173 13.63 10.15 -3.02
N THR A 174 13.18 9.94 -1.79
CA THR A 174 12.20 8.90 -1.46
C THR A 174 10.92 9.09 -2.28
N ALA A 175 10.43 10.32 -2.41
CA ALA A 175 9.26 10.64 -3.22
C ALA A 175 9.49 10.35 -4.72
N LYS A 176 10.67 10.69 -5.26
CA LYS A 176 11.05 10.38 -6.66
C LYS A 176 11.07 8.88 -6.94
N ILE A 177 11.71 8.10 -6.07
CA ILE A 177 11.77 6.63 -6.21
C ILE A 177 10.35 6.05 -6.08
N PHE A 178 9.58 6.51 -5.12
CA PHE A 178 8.18 6.11 -4.96
C PHE A 178 7.38 6.38 -6.24
N ARG A 179 7.57 7.54 -6.83
CA ARG A 179 6.90 7.95 -8.07
C ARG A 179 7.26 7.04 -9.24
N LYS A 180 8.52 6.60 -9.37
CA LYS A 180 8.95 5.67 -10.43
C LYS A 180 8.30 4.29 -10.31
N ASN A 181 7.96 3.88 -9.10
CA ASN A 181 7.41 2.54 -8.81
C ASN A 181 5.87 2.47 -8.81
N ILE A 182 5.19 3.56 -9.14
CA ILE A 182 3.72 3.60 -9.24
C ILE A 182 3.28 4.04 -10.63
N SER A 183 2.32 3.33 -11.19
CA SER A 183 1.71 3.61 -12.50
C SER A 183 0.56 4.63 -12.41
N THR A 184 0.71 5.66 -11.60
CA THR A 184 -0.33 6.70 -11.44
C THR A 184 -0.17 7.76 -12.52
N LYS A 185 -1.25 8.10 -13.21
CA LYS A 185 -1.30 9.26 -14.11
C LYS A 185 -1.19 10.55 -13.30
N ILE A 186 -0.38 11.49 -13.75
CA ILE A 186 -0.23 12.81 -13.13
C ILE A 186 -0.67 13.88 -14.11
N ILE A 187 -1.51 14.78 -13.63
CA ILE A 187 -1.90 15.99 -14.34
C ILE A 187 -1.21 17.16 -13.64
N ALA A 188 -0.33 17.83 -14.35
CA ALA A 188 0.32 19.06 -13.89
C ALA A 188 -0.42 20.29 -14.46
N ILE A 189 -0.68 21.27 -13.59
CA ILE A 189 -1.39 22.51 -13.97
C ILE A 189 -0.45 23.67 -13.75
N THR A 190 -0.19 24.43 -14.79
CA THR A 190 0.59 25.66 -14.76
C THR A 190 -0.22 26.84 -15.33
N GLY A 191 0.21 28.06 -15.08
CA GLY A 191 -0.45 29.28 -15.55
C GLY A 191 -0.31 30.44 -14.56
N SER A 192 -0.62 31.64 -14.98
CA SER A 192 -0.58 32.84 -14.13
C SER A 192 -1.73 32.89 -13.12
N CYS A 193 -2.96 32.58 -13.54
CA CYS A 193 -4.15 32.56 -12.68
C CYS A 193 -4.98 31.27 -12.90
N GLY A 194 -6.00 31.04 -12.07
CA GLY A 194 -6.96 29.94 -12.21
C GLY A 194 -6.45 28.54 -11.84
N LYS A 195 -5.16 28.35 -11.52
CA LYS A 195 -4.57 27.03 -11.21
C LYS A 195 -5.29 26.28 -10.13
N THR A 196 -5.63 26.94 -9.02
CA THR A 196 -6.31 26.32 -7.89
C THR A 196 -7.73 25.90 -8.25
N SER A 197 -8.48 26.77 -8.92
CA SER A 197 -9.86 26.50 -9.36
C SER A 197 -9.89 25.33 -10.35
N LEU A 198 -8.99 25.30 -11.33
CA LEU A 198 -8.88 24.21 -12.29
C LEU A 198 -8.48 22.88 -11.59
N LYS A 199 -7.56 22.93 -10.63
CA LYS A 199 -7.16 21.77 -9.85
C LYS A 199 -8.34 21.16 -9.06
N GLU A 200 -9.12 22.00 -8.40
CA GLU A 200 -10.29 21.54 -7.63
C GLU A 200 -11.39 20.98 -8.56
N LEU A 201 -11.65 21.65 -9.68
CA LEU A 201 -12.62 21.20 -10.67
C LEU A 201 -12.23 19.84 -11.26
N LEU A 202 -11.01 19.69 -11.74
CA LEU A 202 -10.49 18.41 -12.25
C LEU A 202 -10.51 17.32 -11.18
N GLY A 203 -10.11 17.66 -9.96
CA GLY A 203 -10.11 16.71 -8.85
C GLY A 203 -11.51 16.20 -8.52
N SER A 204 -12.51 17.09 -8.46
CA SER A 204 -13.90 16.74 -8.21
C SER A 204 -14.48 15.87 -9.34
N THR A 205 -14.20 16.22 -10.59
CA THR A 205 -14.69 15.48 -11.77
C THR A 205 -14.06 14.08 -11.85
N LEU A 206 -12.73 14.00 -11.74
CA LEU A 206 -12.00 12.73 -11.85
C LEU A 206 -12.29 11.79 -10.68
N SER A 207 -12.58 12.32 -9.49
CA SER A 207 -12.92 11.48 -8.32
C SER A 207 -14.23 10.71 -8.49
N LYS A 208 -15.10 11.13 -9.41
CA LYS A 208 -16.35 10.42 -9.74
C LYS A 208 -16.09 9.12 -10.53
N VAL A 209 -15.00 9.06 -11.29
CA VAL A 209 -14.69 7.94 -12.19
C VAL A 209 -13.47 7.13 -11.76
N SER A 210 -12.57 7.70 -10.93
CA SER A 210 -11.36 7.02 -10.48
C SER A 210 -10.90 7.50 -9.11
N LYS A 211 -10.04 6.69 -8.45
CA LYS A 211 -9.39 7.13 -7.21
C LYS A 211 -8.41 8.26 -7.51
N THR A 212 -8.81 9.47 -7.20
CA THR A 212 -8.06 10.69 -7.48
C THR A 212 -7.51 11.31 -6.20
N THR A 213 -6.32 11.87 -6.26
CA THR A 213 -5.71 12.66 -5.17
C THR A 213 -5.27 14.00 -5.74
N ILE A 214 -5.67 15.07 -5.09
CA ILE A 214 -5.27 16.44 -5.43
C ILE A 214 -4.29 16.97 -4.39
N SER A 215 -3.35 17.83 -4.81
CA SER A 215 -2.44 18.51 -3.89
C SER A 215 -3.23 19.43 -2.95
N PRO A 216 -3.02 19.32 -1.61
CA PRO A 216 -3.72 20.20 -0.69
C PRO A 216 -3.19 21.64 -0.83
N LYS A 217 -4.10 22.60 -0.86
CA LYS A 217 -3.79 24.04 -0.96
C LYS A 217 -2.85 24.38 -2.13
N SER A 218 -2.27 25.57 -2.11
CA SER A 218 -1.29 26.05 -3.10
C SER A 218 0.14 25.95 -2.54
N TYR A 219 0.56 24.75 -2.13
CA TYR A 219 1.94 24.54 -1.66
C TYR A 219 2.91 24.54 -2.84
N ASN A 220 3.22 25.73 -3.35
CA ASN A 220 4.18 25.95 -4.43
C ASN A 220 5.58 26.29 -3.92
N ASN A 221 5.79 26.30 -2.61
CA ASN A 221 7.05 26.67 -2.00
C ASN A 221 8.00 25.47 -1.94
N LYS A 222 9.25 25.74 -2.36
CA LYS A 222 10.39 24.84 -2.14
C LYS A 222 10.64 24.60 -0.66
#